data_c56cec1cdfd6bfc9210879ffce96a3c8
#
_entry.id   c56cec1cdfd6bfc9210879ffce96a3c8
#
_cell.length_a   1.000
_cell.length_b   1.000
_cell.length_c   1.000
_cell.angle_alpha   90.00
_cell.angle_beta   90.00
_cell.angle_gamma   90.00
#
_symmetry.space_group_name_H-M   'P 1'
#
loop_
_entity.id
_entity.type
_entity.pdbx_description
1 polymer ?
#
loop_
_entity_poly.entity_id
_entity_poly.type
_entity_poly.pdbx_seq_one_letter_code
_entity_poly.pdbx_strand_id
1 'polypeptide(L)'
;YAGGILLMLATFVLGKNINGSKSWIPIAGGFNLQPAELCKIFTALFLAKFISKPETDFTKLKSQLIAGAMIALPAILSIMQHELGLALVYSAFLFAMYREGLPAAILVIGLAFAVLVIATLLLDPSVLAIILTVIAALIILSMIKKFKRNRNAILVVASIWAICFGTVRFAVPYIFNNVLECYQSTRIYSMVGKEYDC
;
A
#
# COMPACT_ATOMS: atom_id res chain seq x y z
N TYR A 1 -15.01 -4.19 15.49
CA TYR A 1 -14.33 -3.27 14.57
C TYR A 1 -14.20 -1.87 15.17
N ALA A 2 -15.33 -1.21 15.51
CA ALA A 2 -15.30 0.13 16.10
C ALA A 2 -14.45 0.21 17.37
N GLY A 3 -14.52 -0.79 18.28
CA GLY A 3 -13.66 -0.85 19.44
C GLY A 3 -12.17 -0.92 19.12
N GLY A 4 -11.78 -1.65 18.06
CA GLY A 4 -10.39 -1.70 17.59
C GLY A 4 -9.91 -0.33 17.06
N ILE A 5 -10.75 0.35 16.28
CA ILE A 5 -10.45 1.70 15.79
C ILE A 5 -10.33 2.70 16.95
N LEU A 6 -11.25 2.65 17.93
CA LEU A 6 -11.19 3.52 19.11
C LEU A 6 -9.92 3.27 19.94
N LEU A 7 -9.51 2.01 20.11
CA LEU A 7 -8.26 1.67 20.77
C LEU A 7 -7.05 2.19 20.01
N MET A 8 -7.04 2.11 18.66
CA MET A 8 -5.98 2.71 17.85
C MET A 8 -5.95 4.24 17.98
N LEU A 9 -7.10 4.91 18.01
CA LEU A 9 -7.17 6.35 18.25
C LEU A 9 -6.70 6.71 19.66
N ALA A 10 -7.02 5.91 20.66
CA ALA A 10 -6.55 6.12 22.03
C ALA A 10 -5.01 6.08 22.16
N THR A 11 -4.31 5.35 21.29
CA THR A 11 -2.83 5.32 21.31
C THR A 11 -2.19 6.64 20.93
N PHE A 12 -2.86 7.51 20.17
CA PHE A 12 -2.32 8.84 19.87
C PHE A 12 -2.21 9.72 21.13
N VAL A 13 -3.08 9.46 22.13
CA VAL A 13 -3.13 10.22 23.39
C VAL A 13 -2.37 9.46 24.50
N LEU A 14 -2.60 8.16 24.64
CA LEU A 14 -2.09 7.33 25.75
C LEU A 14 -0.82 6.55 25.37
N GLY A 15 -0.43 6.54 24.10
CA GLY A 15 0.67 5.73 23.60
C GLY A 15 2.02 6.23 24.06
N LYS A 16 2.87 5.28 24.50
CA LYS A 16 4.28 5.50 24.78
C LYS A 16 5.08 5.38 23.48
N ASN A 17 6.04 6.28 23.30
CA ASN A 17 6.97 6.19 22.18
C ASN A 17 7.98 5.09 22.44
N ILE A 18 7.93 4.02 21.64
CA ILE A 18 8.89 2.91 21.67
C ILE A 18 9.47 2.78 20.27
N ASN A 19 10.78 2.93 20.13
CA ASN A 19 11.50 2.85 18.85
C ASN A 19 10.93 3.77 17.74
N GLY A 20 10.52 5.00 18.10
CA GLY A 20 9.99 5.97 17.13
C GLY A 20 8.48 5.82 16.82
N SER A 21 7.80 4.81 17.36
CA SER A 21 6.36 4.61 17.15
C SER A 21 5.56 4.85 18.44
N LYS A 22 4.46 5.61 18.34
CA LYS A 22 3.49 5.82 19.42
C LYS A 22 2.32 4.84 19.36
N SER A 23 2.61 3.55 19.18
CA SER A 23 1.61 2.49 18.98
C SER A 23 1.40 1.58 20.17
N TRP A 24 2.12 1.80 21.28
CA TRP A 24 2.14 0.92 22.44
C TRP A 24 1.48 1.55 23.65
N ILE A 25 0.55 0.83 24.27
CA ILE A 25 -0.07 1.21 25.56
C ILE A 25 0.56 0.35 26.66
N PRO A 26 1.25 0.97 27.63
CA PRO A 26 1.79 0.22 28.77
C PRO A 26 0.65 -0.29 29.66
N ILE A 27 0.66 -1.59 29.97
CA ILE A 27 -0.24 -2.23 30.93
C ILE A 27 0.55 -2.57 32.19
N ALA A 28 -0.17 -2.76 33.30
CA ALA A 28 0.42 -3.19 34.57
C ALA A 28 1.29 -4.47 34.39
N GLY A 29 2.41 -4.55 35.10
CA GLY A 29 3.30 -5.71 35.03
C GLY A 29 4.38 -5.68 33.95
N GLY A 30 4.61 -4.54 33.28
CA GLY A 30 5.67 -4.41 32.27
C GLY A 30 5.29 -4.89 30.87
N PHE A 31 4.04 -5.32 30.70
CA PHE A 31 3.51 -5.69 29.37
C PHE A 31 3.08 -4.46 28.60
N ASN A 32 3.41 -4.42 27.31
CA ASN A 32 2.96 -3.40 26.39
C ASN A 32 1.94 -4.01 25.42
N LEU A 33 0.75 -3.42 25.33
CA LEU A 33 -0.27 -3.79 24.37
C LEU A 33 -0.11 -2.94 23.12
N GLN A 34 -0.15 -3.57 21.96
CA GLN A 34 -0.23 -2.88 20.66
C GLN A 34 -1.66 -3.00 20.11
N PRO A 35 -2.49 -1.96 20.23
CA PRO A 35 -3.89 -2.02 19.78
C PRO A 35 -4.05 -2.31 18.29
N ALA A 36 -3.08 -1.94 17.46
CA ALA A 36 -3.08 -2.23 16.04
C ALA A 36 -3.08 -3.75 15.74
N GLU A 37 -2.44 -4.57 16.60
CA GLU A 37 -2.46 -6.04 16.48
C GLU A 37 -3.88 -6.59 16.72
N LEU A 38 -4.56 -6.10 17.73
CA LEU A 38 -5.95 -6.48 18.01
C LEU A 38 -6.90 -5.98 16.93
N CYS A 39 -6.66 -4.78 16.40
CA CYS A 39 -7.49 -4.19 15.35
C CYS A 39 -7.47 -5.05 14.09
N LYS A 40 -6.36 -5.72 13.74
CA LYS A 40 -6.31 -6.67 12.60
C LYS A 40 -7.32 -7.80 12.77
N ILE A 41 -7.40 -8.38 13.97
CA ILE A 41 -8.35 -9.45 14.28
C ILE A 41 -9.79 -8.94 14.14
N PHE A 42 -10.10 -7.79 14.72
CA PHE A 42 -11.43 -7.20 14.63
C PHE A 42 -11.80 -6.82 13.19
N THR A 43 -10.82 -6.37 12.40
CA THR A 43 -11.01 -6.08 10.97
C THR A 43 -11.29 -7.36 10.19
N ALA A 44 -10.54 -8.44 10.44
CA ALA A 44 -10.75 -9.74 9.82
C ALA A 44 -12.16 -10.27 10.09
N LEU A 45 -12.60 -10.26 11.35
CA LEU A 45 -13.94 -10.73 11.75
C LEU A 45 -15.05 -9.86 11.13
N PHE A 46 -14.86 -8.55 11.11
CA PHE A 46 -15.85 -7.62 10.56
C PHE A 46 -15.95 -7.75 9.04
N LEU A 47 -14.81 -7.89 8.36
CA LEU A 47 -14.76 -8.14 6.93
C LEU A 47 -15.38 -9.50 6.57
N ALA A 48 -15.07 -10.56 7.33
CA ALA A 48 -15.68 -11.88 7.15
C ALA A 48 -17.19 -11.83 7.29
N LYS A 49 -17.70 -11.12 8.31
CA LYS A 49 -19.15 -10.89 8.50
C LYS A 49 -19.76 -10.12 7.31
N PHE A 50 -19.03 -9.15 6.76
CA PHE A 50 -19.51 -8.40 5.59
C PHE A 50 -19.58 -9.29 4.36
N ILE A 51 -18.52 -10.05 4.08
CA ILE A 51 -18.42 -10.98 2.96
C ILE A 51 -19.49 -12.09 3.02
N SER A 52 -19.79 -12.61 4.20
CA SER A 52 -20.77 -13.68 4.40
C SER A 52 -22.22 -13.26 4.16
N LYS A 53 -22.51 -11.98 3.96
CA LYS A 53 -23.87 -11.53 3.65
C LYS A 53 -24.22 -11.89 2.21
N PRO A 54 -25.40 -12.48 1.95
CA PRO A 54 -25.83 -12.84 0.59
C PRO A 54 -26.02 -11.63 -0.33
N GLU A 55 -26.17 -10.44 0.25
CA GLU A 55 -26.31 -9.18 -0.48
C GLU A 55 -24.97 -8.61 -0.97
N THR A 56 -23.84 -9.15 -0.47
CA THR A 56 -22.50 -8.67 -0.80
C THR A 56 -22.05 -9.28 -2.12
N ASP A 57 -21.94 -8.43 -3.13
CA ASP A 57 -21.50 -8.79 -4.46
C ASP A 57 -20.30 -7.94 -4.85
N PHE A 58 -19.13 -8.56 -4.97
CA PHE A 58 -17.88 -7.88 -5.32
C PHE A 58 -17.76 -7.49 -6.80
N THR A 59 -18.74 -7.83 -7.63
CA THR A 59 -18.85 -7.27 -8.98
C THR A 59 -19.33 -5.81 -8.92
N LYS A 60 -20.02 -5.43 -7.84
CA LYS A 60 -20.54 -4.09 -7.62
C LYS A 60 -19.51 -3.19 -6.95
N LEU A 61 -19.27 -2.03 -7.54
CA LEU A 61 -18.34 -1.03 -7.01
C LEU A 61 -18.66 -0.64 -5.55
N LYS A 62 -19.93 -0.59 -5.17
CA LYS A 62 -20.36 -0.28 -3.80
C LYS A 62 -19.79 -1.25 -2.77
N SER A 63 -19.88 -2.56 -3.02
CA SER A 63 -19.32 -3.60 -2.12
C SER A 63 -17.81 -3.52 -2.05
N GLN A 64 -17.14 -3.27 -3.18
CA GLN A 64 -15.69 -3.08 -3.23
C GLN A 64 -15.25 -1.87 -2.40
N LEU A 65 -15.93 -0.73 -2.54
CA LEU A 65 -15.61 0.50 -1.80
C LEU A 65 -15.84 0.33 -0.29
N ILE A 66 -16.94 -0.31 0.12
CA ILE A 66 -17.23 -0.53 1.54
C ILE A 66 -16.16 -1.45 2.15
N ALA A 67 -15.87 -2.59 1.53
CA ALA A 67 -14.84 -3.51 2.02
C ALA A 67 -13.45 -2.86 1.99
N GLY A 68 -13.14 -2.11 0.93
CA GLY A 68 -11.90 -1.33 0.82
C GLY A 68 -11.76 -0.31 1.94
N ALA A 69 -12.81 0.44 2.26
CA ALA A 69 -12.82 1.40 3.36
C ALA A 69 -12.62 0.73 4.74
N MET A 70 -13.22 -0.47 4.95
CA MET A 70 -13.02 -1.25 6.18
C MET A 70 -11.55 -1.65 6.39
N ILE A 71 -10.82 -1.90 5.32
CA ILE A 71 -9.39 -2.27 5.36
C ILE A 71 -8.52 -1.02 5.40
N ALA A 72 -8.84 -0.01 4.60
CA ALA A 72 -8.04 1.20 4.46
C ALA A 72 -8.01 2.03 5.75
N LEU A 73 -9.10 2.11 6.49
CA LEU A 73 -9.19 2.94 7.69
C LEU A 73 -8.15 2.52 8.75
N PRO A 74 -8.08 1.25 9.22
CA PRO A 74 -7.04 0.84 10.16
C PRO A 74 -5.63 0.86 9.54
N ALA A 75 -5.48 0.62 8.24
CA ALA A 75 -4.19 0.71 7.55
C ALA A 75 -3.65 2.16 7.58
N ILE A 76 -4.50 3.16 7.28
CA ILE A 76 -4.13 4.58 7.35
C ILE A 76 -3.77 4.97 8.78
N LEU A 77 -4.54 4.54 9.79
CA LEU A 77 -4.20 4.80 11.19
C LEU A 77 -2.85 4.19 11.58
N SER A 78 -2.52 2.99 11.07
CA SER A 78 -1.21 2.36 11.29
C SER A 78 -0.07 3.18 10.65
N ILE A 79 -0.27 3.73 9.47
CA ILE A 79 0.69 4.63 8.81
C ILE A 79 0.90 5.88 9.66
N MET A 80 -0.18 6.49 10.17
CA MET A 80 -0.12 7.68 11.04
C MET A 80 0.58 7.39 12.38
N GLN A 81 0.59 6.14 12.83
CA GLN A 81 1.34 5.67 14.00
C GLN A 81 2.80 5.31 13.67
N HIS A 82 3.25 5.58 12.44
CA HIS A 82 4.58 5.22 11.92
C HIS A 82 4.83 3.69 11.86
N GLU A 83 3.76 2.89 11.72
CA GLU A 83 3.81 1.43 11.65
C GLU A 83 3.50 0.92 10.25
N LEU A 84 4.40 1.17 9.30
CA LEU A 84 4.24 0.75 7.90
C LEU A 84 4.10 -0.76 7.73
N GLY A 85 4.85 -1.56 8.53
CA GLY A 85 4.77 -3.01 8.47
C GLY A 85 3.37 -3.53 8.78
N LEU A 86 2.69 -2.95 9.78
CA LEU A 86 1.32 -3.29 10.12
C LEU A 86 0.34 -2.86 9.02
N ALA A 87 0.54 -1.68 8.44
CA ALA A 87 -0.29 -1.22 7.33
C ALA A 87 -0.21 -2.17 6.13
N LEU A 88 0.98 -2.70 5.81
CA LEU A 88 1.16 -3.68 4.74
C LEU A 88 0.41 -4.99 5.01
N VAL A 89 0.30 -5.43 6.27
CA VAL A 89 -0.44 -6.66 6.61
C VAL A 89 -1.92 -6.55 6.23
N TYR A 90 -2.51 -5.35 6.28
CA TYR A 90 -3.90 -5.15 5.85
C TYR A 90 -4.10 -5.42 4.35
N SER A 91 -3.06 -5.33 3.52
CA SER A 91 -3.16 -5.67 2.09
C SER A 91 -3.47 -7.16 1.86
N ALA A 92 -3.17 -8.02 2.84
CA ALA A 92 -3.52 -9.45 2.76
C ALA A 92 -5.03 -9.69 2.67
N PHE A 93 -5.86 -8.80 3.20
CA PHE A 93 -7.32 -8.91 3.06
C PHE A 93 -7.81 -8.76 1.61
N LEU A 94 -7.04 -8.15 0.73
CA LEU A 94 -7.35 -8.08 -0.71
C LEU A 94 -7.39 -9.48 -1.34
N PHE A 95 -6.56 -10.42 -0.87
CA PHE A 95 -6.60 -11.81 -1.35
C PHE A 95 -7.89 -12.52 -0.94
N ALA A 96 -8.40 -12.26 0.27
CA ALA A 96 -9.68 -12.78 0.71
C ALA A 96 -10.83 -12.20 -0.14
N MET A 97 -10.81 -10.89 -0.41
CA MET A 97 -11.79 -10.24 -1.27
C MET A 97 -11.71 -10.74 -2.72
N TYR A 98 -10.51 -11.01 -3.23
CA TYR A 98 -10.31 -11.59 -4.57
C TYR A 98 -10.96 -12.96 -4.68
N ARG A 99 -10.79 -13.82 -3.68
CA ARG A 99 -11.44 -15.13 -3.64
C ARG A 99 -12.97 -15.03 -3.70
N GLU A 100 -13.53 -13.97 -3.18
CA GLU A 100 -14.98 -13.69 -3.14
C GLU A 100 -15.47 -12.85 -4.35
N GLY A 101 -14.64 -12.68 -5.38
CA GLY A 101 -15.04 -12.10 -6.66
C GLY A 101 -14.55 -10.68 -6.92
N LEU A 102 -13.61 -10.15 -6.13
CA LEU A 102 -12.94 -8.88 -6.47
C LEU A 102 -12.18 -9.05 -7.79
N PRO A 103 -12.27 -8.11 -8.75
CA PRO A 103 -11.56 -8.20 -10.02
C PRO A 103 -10.03 -8.38 -9.82
N ALA A 104 -9.46 -9.37 -10.52
CA ALA A 104 -8.03 -9.65 -10.48
C ALA A 104 -7.15 -8.44 -10.84
N ALA A 105 -7.69 -7.52 -11.63
CA ALA A 105 -7.01 -6.29 -12.02
C ALA A 105 -6.51 -5.48 -10.81
N ILE A 106 -7.28 -5.43 -9.72
CA ILE A 106 -6.92 -4.69 -8.50
C ILE A 106 -5.68 -5.30 -7.85
N LEU A 107 -5.63 -6.63 -7.75
CA LEU A 107 -4.46 -7.35 -7.21
C LEU A 107 -3.23 -7.18 -8.10
N VAL A 108 -3.41 -7.33 -9.42
CA VAL A 108 -2.31 -7.20 -10.38
C VAL A 108 -1.74 -5.78 -10.35
N ILE A 109 -2.59 -4.75 -10.30
CA ILE A 109 -2.16 -3.36 -10.20
C ILE A 109 -1.43 -3.12 -8.88
N GLY A 110 -1.97 -3.62 -7.76
CA GLY A 110 -1.32 -3.50 -6.45
C GLY A 110 0.05 -4.19 -6.40
N LEU A 111 0.15 -5.39 -6.94
CA LEU A 111 1.42 -6.13 -7.03
C LEU A 111 2.42 -5.42 -7.95
N ALA A 112 1.98 -4.96 -9.12
CA ALA A 112 2.84 -4.22 -10.05
C ALA A 112 3.37 -2.93 -9.41
N PHE A 113 2.53 -2.22 -8.65
CA PHE A 113 2.94 -1.03 -7.90
C PHE A 113 3.97 -1.37 -6.82
N ALA A 114 3.77 -2.45 -6.06
CA ALA A 114 4.73 -2.90 -5.05
C ALA A 114 6.09 -3.27 -5.68
N VAL A 115 6.08 -3.99 -6.80
CA VAL A 115 7.30 -4.33 -7.55
C VAL A 115 7.99 -3.06 -8.06
N LEU A 116 7.24 -2.06 -8.55
CA LEU A 116 7.77 -0.79 -9.01
C LEU A 116 8.48 -0.04 -7.87
N VAL A 117 7.87 0.02 -6.68
CA VAL A 117 8.47 0.66 -5.51
C VAL A 117 9.76 -0.05 -5.11
N ILE A 118 9.75 -1.38 -5.02
CA ILE A 118 10.96 -2.17 -4.69
C ILE A 118 12.04 -1.93 -5.75
N ALA A 119 11.69 -1.95 -7.03
CA ALA A 119 12.65 -1.69 -8.11
C ALA A 119 13.27 -0.28 -8.02
N THR A 120 12.49 0.72 -7.57
CA THR A 120 12.99 2.09 -7.36
C THR A 120 14.01 2.17 -6.23
N LEU A 121 13.91 1.28 -5.23
CA LEU A 121 14.87 1.21 -4.12
C LEU A 121 16.15 0.45 -4.50
N LEU A 122 16.00 -0.60 -5.32
CA LEU A 122 17.13 -1.43 -5.78
C LEU A 122 17.99 -0.72 -6.82
N LEU A 123 17.34 -0.09 -7.81
CA LEU A 123 17.99 0.57 -8.95
C LEU A 123 18.05 2.08 -8.72
N ASP A 124 18.97 2.74 -9.39
CA ASP A 124 18.97 4.20 -9.43
C ASP A 124 17.70 4.71 -10.13
N PRO A 125 16.98 5.67 -9.53
CA PRO A 125 15.73 6.19 -10.10
C PRO A 125 15.87 6.68 -11.55
N SER A 126 17.05 7.19 -11.91
CA SER A 126 17.35 7.64 -13.28
C SER A 126 17.41 6.48 -14.28
N VAL A 127 18.06 5.37 -13.89
CA VAL A 127 18.18 4.17 -14.73
C VAL A 127 16.80 3.52 -14.91
N LEU A 128 16.04 3.40 -13.82
CA LEU A 128 14.69 2.83 -13.87
C LEU A 128 13.74 3.69 -14.74
N ALA A 129 13.82 5.01 -14.63
CA ALA A 129 13.05 5.93 -15.47
C ALA A 129 13.37 5.78 -16.96
N ILE A 130 14.65 5.59 -17.32
CA ILE A 130 15.08 5.33 -18.69
C ILE A 130 14.51 3.99 -19.17
N ILE A 131 14.62 2.93 -18.39
CA ILE A 131 14.09 1.59 -18.73
C ILE A 131 12.58 1.67 -18.98
N LEU A 132 11.82 2.30 -18.09
CA LEU A 132 10.37 2.48 -18.24
C LEU A 132 10.02 3.26 -19.51
N THR A 133 10.81 4.30 -19.82
CA THR A 133 10.60 5.12 -21.03
C THR A 133 10.88 4.32 -22.30
N VAL A 134 11.94 3.53 -22.33
CA VAL A 134 12.27 2.66 -23.46
C VAL A 134 11.19 1.61 -23.67
N ILE A 135 10.73 0.96 -22.61
CA ILE A 135 9.65 -0.04 -22.68
C ILE A 135 8.37 0.60 -23.24
N ALA A 136 7.96 1.74 -22.70
CA ALA A 136 6.77 2.44 -23.16
C ALA A 136 6.89 2.85 -24.65
N ALA A 137 8.05 3.35 -25.07
CA ALA A 137 8.31 3.71 -26.46
C ALA A 137 8.23 2.49 -27.39
N LEU A 138 8.80 1.36 -27.00
CA LEU A 138 8.73 0.10 -27.77
C LEU A 138 7.30 -0.41 -27.92
N ILE A 139 6.50 -0.33 -26.85
CA ILE A 139 5.08 -0.72 -26.87
C ILE A 139 4.31 0.18 -27.83
N ILE A 140 4.49 1.50 -27.72
CA ILE A 140 3.83 2.48 -28.59
C ILE A 140 4.23 2.27 -30.05
N LEU A 141 5.50 2.08 -30.35
CA LEU A 141 5.99 1.81 -31.71
C LEU A 141 5.43 0.50 -32.27
N SER A 142 5.34 -0.55 -31.47
CA SER A 142 4.74 -1.82 -31.83
C SER A 142 3.25 -1.67 -32.14
N MET A 143 2.53 -0.88 -31.35
CA MET A 143 1.12 -0.61 -31.56
C MET A 143 0.87 0.23 -32.82
N ILE A 144 1.69 1.21 -33.12
CA ILE A 144 1.60 2.01 -34.34
C ILE A 144 1.81 1.14 -35.60
N LYS A 145 2.76 0.18 -35.52
CA LYS A 145 3.08 -0.72 -36.66
C LYS A 145 2.01 -1.79 -36.91
N LYS A 146 1.45 -2.39 -35.84
CA LYS A 146 0.52 -3.53 -35.95
C LYS A 146 -0.96 -3.17 -36.03
N PHE A 147 -1.37 -2.11 -35.36
CA PHE A 147 -2.77 -1.67 -35.29
C PHE A 147 -2.88 -0.26 -35.85
N LYS A 148 -3.72 -0.06 -36.88
CA LYS A 148 -4.12 1.26 -37.39
C LYS A 148 -4.41 2.20 -36.21
N ARG A 149 -3.39 2.96 -35.77
CA ARG A 149 -3.41 4.15 -34.89
C ARG A 149 -4.67 4.30 -34.00
N ASN A 150 -4.87 3.37 -33.06
CA ASN A 150 -5.94 3.51 -32.07
C ASN A 150 -5.48 4.55 -31.01
N ARG A 151 -5.91 5.81 -31.18
CA ARG A 151 -5.55 6.94 -30.30
C ARG A 151 -5.81 6.65 -28.83
N ASN A 152 -6.91 5.96 -28.52
CA ASN A 152 -7.29 5.65 -27.14
C ASN A 152 -6.32 4.68 -26.47
N ALA A 153 -5.83 3.68 -27.18
CA ALA A 153 -4.87 2.73 -26.64
C ALA A 153 -3.49 3.39 -26.41
N ILE A 154 -3.06 4.29 -27.29
CA ILE A 154 -1.82 5.07 -27.09
C ILE A 154 -1.95 5.97 -25.88
N LEU A 155 -3.10 6.63 -25.68
CA LEU A 155 -3.36 7.46 -24.50
C LEU A 155 -3.31 6.65 -23.21
N VAL A 156 -3.85 5.44 -23.19
CA VAL A 156 -3.80 4.54 -22.00
C VAL A 156 -2.34 4.18 -21.68
N VAL A 157 -1.55 3.78 -22.67
CA VAL A 157 -0.13 3.44 -22.44
C VAL A 157 0.66 4.66 -21.96
N ALA A 158 0.42 5.83 -22.55
CA ALA A 158 1.05 7.07 -22.13
C ALA A 158 0.66 7.47 -20.69
N SER A 159 -0.60 7.28 -20.31
CA SER A 159 -1.07 7.56 -18.95
C SER A 159 -0.44 6.61 -17.93
N ILE A 160 -0.37 5.31 -18.23
CA ILE A 160 0.30 4.33 -17.37
C ILE A 160 1.79 4.69 -17.21
N TRP A 161 2.46 5.00 -18.33
CA TRP A 161 3.85 5.44 -18.28
C TRP A 161 4.04 6.70 -17.43
N ALA A 162 3.19 7.70 -17.58
CA ALA A 162 3.27 8.94 -16.81
C ALA A 162 3.09 8.70 -15.30
N ILE A 163 2.17 7.80 -14.91
CA ILE A 163 1.96 7.41 -13.51
C ILE A 163 3.20 6.68 -12.98
N CYS A 164 3.73 5.70 -13.70
CA CYS A 164 4.91 4.95 -13.28
C CYS A 164 6.15 5.86 -13.19
N PHE A 165 6.36 6.73 -14.18
CA PHE A 165 7.46 7.69 -14.18
C PHE A 165 7.34 8.69 -13.02
N GLY A 166 6.16 9.23 -12.81
CA GLY A 166 5.87 10.12 -11.69
C GLY A 166 6.11 9.47 -10.33
N THR A 167 5.73 8.20 -10.18
CA THR A 167 5.98 7.42 -8.96
C THR A 167 7.48 7.26 -8.71
N VAL A 168 8.24 6.84 -9.71
CA VAL A 168 9.69 6.59 -9.59
C VAL A 168 10.46 7.88 -9.33
N ARG A 169 10.13 8.96 -10.05
CA ARG A 169 10.93 10.20 -10.03
C ARG A 169 10.57 11.17 -8.91
N PHE A 170 9.28 11.18 -8.51
CA PHE A 170 8.77 12.16 -7.55
C PHE A 170 8.19 11.52 -6.30
N ALA A 171 7.25 10.56 -6.43
CA ALA A 171 6.51 10.06 -5.29
C ALA A 171 7.41 9.27 -4.32
N VAL A 172 8.20 8.32 -4.80
CA VAL A 172 9.07 7.50 -3.94
C VAL A 172 10.13 8.36 -3.25
N PRO A 173 10.93 9.19 -3.94
CA PRO A 173 11.91 10.05 -3.27
C PRO A 173 11.27 11.03 -2.27
N TYR A 174 10.10 11.59 -2.61
CA TYR A 174 9.39 12.49 -1.71
C TYR A 174 8.94 11.78 -0.42
N ILE A 175 8.40 10.56 -0.54
CA ILE A 175 7.98 9.78 0.62
C ILE A 175 9.17 9.44 1.52
N PHE A 176 10.29 9.02 0.94
CA PHE A 176 11.47 8.65 1.70
C PHE A 176 12.16 9.84 2.38
N ASN A 177 12.12 11.03 1.77
CA ASN A 177 12.80 12.21 2.31
C ASN A 177 11.92 13.03 3.26
N ASN A 178 10.58 13.00 3.12
CA ASN A 178 9.71 13.92 3.82
C ASN A 178 8.61 13.24 4.68
N VAL A 179 8.30 11.98 4.42
CA VAL A 179 7.18 11.27 5.08
C VAL A 179 7.67 10.20 6.03
N LEU A 180 8.71 9.46 5.64
CA LEU A 180 9.30 8.41 6.46
C LEU A 180 10.27 9.00 7.46
N GLU A 181 10.22 8.48 8.70
CA GLU A 181 11.25 8.77 9.68
C GLU A 181 12.57 8.07 9.32
N CYS A 182 13.68 8.66 9.74
CA CYS A 182 15.02 8.18 9.45
C CYS A 182 15.20 6.68 9.74
N TYR A 183 14.73 6.20 10.90
CA TYR A 183 14.87 4.80 11.27
C TYR A 183 14.09 3.84 10.34
N GLN A 184 12.96 4.29 9.78
CA GLN A 184 12.15 3.50 8.83
C GLN A 184 12.87 3.39 7.49
N SER A 185 13.38 4.51 6.99
CA SER A 185 14.17 4.56 5.76
C SER A 185 15.41 3.68 5.88
N THR A 186 16.17 3.79 6.98
CA THR A 186 17.36 2.98 7.25
C THR A 186 17.04 1.49 7.25
N ARG A 187 15.93 1.06 7.88
CA ARG A 187 15.50 -0.35 7.87
C ARG A 187 15.18 -0.86 6.47
N ILE A 188 14.48 -0.06 5.67
CA ILE A 188 14.12 -0.46 4.30
C ILE A 188 15.37 -0.55 3.43
N TYR A 189 16.26 0.45 3.50
CA TYR A 189 17.50 0.45 2.72
C TYR A 189 18.46 -0.66 3.16
N SER A 190 18.55 -0.97 4.45
CA SER A 190 19.37 -2.08 4.95
C SER A 190 18.88 -3.44 4.45
N MET A 191 17.56 -3.65 4.29
CA MET A 191 17.02 -4.87 3.67
C MET A 191 17.42 -5.00 2.20
N VAL A 192 17.67 -3.89 1.53
CA VAL A 192 18.10 -3.81 0.12
C VAL A 192 19.64 -3.81 0.00
N GLY A 193 20.35 -3.84 1.13
CA GLY A 193 21.83 -3.84 1.16
C GLY A 193 22.46 -2.48 0.84
N LYS A 194 21.70 -1.39 1.01
CA LYS A 194 22.19 -0.01 0.85
C LYS A 194 22.25 0.69 2.20
N GLU A 195 23.27 1.50 2.41
CA GLU A 195 23.33 2.42 3.55
C GLU A 195 22.51 3.67 3.22
N TYR A 196 21.78 4.14 4.22
CA TYR A 196 20.99 5.37 4.13
C TYR A 196 21.44 6.31 5.23
N ASP A 197 22.09 7.39 4.84
CA ASP A 197 22.47 8.47 5.72
C ASP A 197 21.30 9.47 5.85
N CYS A 198 20.90 9.70 7.07
CA CYS A 198 19.94 10.74 7.42
C CYS A 198 20.65 12.07 7.60
#